data_e871f2d73e278bbbe28b36a1de051c38
#
_entry.id   e871f2d73e278bbbe28b36a1de051c38
#
_cell.length_a   1.000
_cell.length_b   1.000
_cell.length_c   1.000
_cell.angle_alpha   90.00
_cell.angle_beta   90.00
_cell.angle_gamma   90.00
#
_symmetry.space_group_name_H-M   'P 1'
#
loop_
_entity.id
_entity.type
_entity.pdbx_description
1 polymer ?
#
loop_
_entity_poly.entity_id
_entity_poly.type
_entity_poly.pdbx_seq_one_letter_code
_entity_poly.pdbx_strand_id
1 'polypeptide(L)'
;MTRYCHSEDNEEFSGDFATREEAANEGPGWTAEVVPAADLLKVWKFRIDLLVEDLDQDLTEIIGGDEPLIELDATATEELAEIVRRFLVERATFPRHGIKDIRRVTTEGVE
;
A
#
# COMPACT_ATOMS: atom_id res chain seq x y z
N MET A 1 3.79 10.60 -13.57
CA MET A 1 4.90 10.10 -14.38
C MET A 1 5.47 8.84 -13.76
N THR A 2 5.61 7.78 -14.53
CA THR A 2 6.10 6.50 -14.02
C THR A 2 7.60 6.58 -13.75
N ARG A 3 8.02 6.04 -12.61
CA ARG A 3 9.43 5.93 -12.23
C ARG A 3 9.80 4.45 -12.09
N TYR A 4 11.06 4.14 -12.18
CA TYR A 4 11.56 2.77 -12.18
C TYR A 4 12.68 2.59 -11.16
N CYS A 5 12.86 1.36 -10.71
CA CYS A 5 13.91 0.99 -9.76
C CYS A 5 14.57 -0.32 -10.18
N HIS A 6 15.64 -0.69 -9.51
CA HIS A 6 16.47 -1.86 -9.83
C HIS A 6 16.75 -2.68 -8.57
N SER A 7 16.87 -4.00 -8.75
CA SER A 7 17.30 -4.92 -7.70
C SER A 7 18.27 -5.95 -8.25
N GLU A 8 19.28 -6.28 -7.49
CA GLU A 8 20.23 -7.35 -7.81
C GLU A 8 19.71 -8.73 -7.38
N ASP A 9 18.86 -8.78 -6.38
CA ASP A 9 18.42 -10.01 -5.70
C ASP A 9 16.92 -10.28 -5.76
N ASN A 10 16.15 -9.39 -6.41
CA ASN A 10 14.68 -9.42 -6.46
C ASN A 10 14.01 -9.28 -5.07
N GLU A 11 14.72 -8.74 -4.10
CA GLU A 11 14.19 -8.49 -2.76
C GLU A 11 14.24 -6.99 -2.42
N GLU A 12 15.39 -6.37 -2.57
CA GLU A 12 15.56 -4.95 -2.31
C GLU A 12 15.67 -4.17 -3.61
N PHE A 13 14.72 -3.28 -3.84
CA PHE A 13 14.70 -2.40 -5.01
C PHE A 13 15.12 -1.00 -4.61
N SER A 14 15.96 -0.38 -5.42
CA SER A 14 16.48 0.96 -5.17
C SER A 14 16.60 1.76 -6.45
N GLY A 15 16.82 3.05 -6.29
CA GLY A 15 16.97 3.97 -7.40
C GLY A 15 15.65 4.60 -7.83
N ASP A 16 15.79 5.65 -8.62
CA ASP A 16 14.67 6.42 -9.13
C ASP A 16 15.01 6.86 -10.56
N PHE A 17 14.63 6.02 -11.52
CA PHE A 17 14.98 6.19 -12.91
C PHE A 17 13.76 6.61 -13.73
N ALA A 18 13.97 7.44 -14.73
CA ALA A 18 12.91 7.93 -15.61
C ALA A 18 12.41 6.85 -16.56
N THR A 19 13.27 5.92 -16.95
CA THR A 19 12.94 4.82 -17.87
C THR A 19 13.41 3.49 -17.31
N ARG A 20 12.79 2.42 -17.80
CA ARG A 20 13.19 1.06 -17.42
C ARG A 20 14.60 0.72 -17.93
N GLU A 21 14.98 1.25 -19.10
CA GLU A 21 16.31 1.04 -19.65
C GLU A 21 17.39 1.65 -18.77
N GLU A 22 17.15 2.85 -18.23
CA GLU A 22 18.07 3.46 -17.27
C GLU A 22 18.22 2.60 -16.01
N ALA A 23 17.12 2.07 -15.50
CA ALA A 23 17.16 1.15 -14.36
C ALA A 23 17.95 -0.12 -14.69
N ALA A 24 17.75 -0.68 -15.89
CA ALA A 24 18.47 -1.88 -16.35
C ALA A 24 19.97 -1.66 -16.49
N ASN A 25 20.40 -0.43 -16.76
CA ASN A 25 21.83 -0.08 -16.88
C ASN A 25 22.60 -0.17 -15.56
N GLU A 26 21.89 -0.26 -14.43
CA GLU A 26 22.53 -0.50 -13.13
C GLU A 26 23.21 -1.87 -13.03
N GLY A 27 22.84 -2.81 -13.88
CA GLY A 27 23.46 -4.12 -13.93
C GLY A 27 22.43 -5.24 -14.07
N PRO A 28 22.88 -6.51 -13.98
CA PRO A 28 21.99 -7.65 -14.02
C PRO A 28 21.06 -7.66 -12.79
N GLY A 29 19.94 -8.35 -12.92
CA GLY A 29 18.94 -8.44 -11.86
C GLY A 29 17.54 -8.17 -12.38
N TRP A 30 16.82 -7.29 -11.70
CA TRP A 30 15.42 -7.01 -12.00
C TRP A 30 15.17 -5.50 -12.01
N THR A 31 14.17 -5.10 -12.79
CA THR A 31 13.63 -3.74 -12.78
C THR A 31 12.16 -3.81 -12.39
N ALA A 32 11.64 -2.73 -11.84
CA ALA A 32 10.22 -2.64 -11.48
C ALA A 32 9.74 -1.20 -11.61
N GLU A 33 8.43 -1.02 -11.71
CA GLU A 33 7.83 0.30 -11.61
C GLU A 33 7.66 0.67 -10.15
N VAL A 34 8.00 1.91 -9.80
CA VAL A 34 7.77 2.46 -8.47
C VAL A 34 6.31 2.88 -8.35
N VAL A 35 5.62 2.42 -7.31
CA VAL A 35 4.25 2.83 -7.02
C VAL A 35 4.27 3.67 -5.75
N PRO A 36 3.95 4.97 -5.83
CA PRO A 36 3.87 5.79 -4.63
C PRO A 36 2.85 5.22 -3.63
N ALA A 37 3.22 5.17 -2.34
CA ALA A 37 2.35 4.61 -1.32
C ALA A 37 1.01 5.34 -1.23
N ALA A 38 1.00 6.66 -1.44
CA ALA A 38 -0.23 7.45 -1.47
C ALA A 38 -1.21 6.98 -2.56
N ASP A 39 -0.69 6.54 -3.72
CA ASP A 39 -1.53 6.02 -4.80
C ASP A 39 -2.14 4.66 -4.44
N LEU A 40 -1.42 3.84 -3.68
CA LEU A 40 -1.96 2.57 -3.19
C LEU A 40 -3.12 2.80 -2.22
N LEU A 41 -3.04 3.82 -1.38
CA LEU A 41 -4.12 4.15 -0.44
C LEU A 41 -5.40 4.58 -1.15
N LYS A 42 -5.30 5.17 -2.33
CA LYS A 42 -6.48 5.60 -3.12
C LYS A 42 -7.33 4.43 -3.59
N VAL A 43 -6.70 3.28 -3.84
CA VAL A 43 -7.38 2.07 -4.34
C VAL A 43 -7.56 1.01 -3.26
N TRP A 44 -6.99 1.19 -2.09
CA TRP A 44 -7.08 0.23 -1.00
C TRP A 44 -8.47 0.23 -0.39
N LYS A 45 -9.03 -0.96 -0.19
CA LYS A 45 -10.31 -1.11 0.48
C LYS A 45 -10.06 -1.32 1.98
N PHE A 46 -10.35 -0.29 2.77
CA PHE A 46 -10.18 -0.36 4.22
C PHE A 46 -11.24 -1.27 4.84
N ARG A 47 -10.78 -2.14 5.74
CA ARG A 47 -11.64 -3.08 6.46
C ARG A 47 -12.16 -2.43 7.73
N ILE A 48 -13.05 -1.46 7.57
CA ILE A 48 -13.66 -0.74 8.71
C ILE A 48 -14.50 -1.69 9.57
N ASP A 49 -15.09 -2.71 8.98
CA ASP A 49 -15.81 -3.76 9.69
C ASP A 49 -14.94 -4.44 10.76
N LEU A 50 -13.68 -4.73 10.46
CA LEU A 50 -12.74 -5.31 11.40
C LEU A 50 -12.37 -4.34 12.52
N LEU A 51 -12.19 -3.07 12.20
CA LEU A 51 -11.91 -2.03 13.20
C LEU A 51 -13.05 -1.92 14.20
N VAL A 52 -14.28 -1.85 13.72
CA VAL A 52 -15.47 -1.76 14.57
C VAL A 52 -15.63 -3.01 15.40
N GLU A 53 -15.39 -4.19 14.83
CA GLU A 53 -15.46 -5.47 15.54
C GLU A 53 -14.45 -5.52 16.69
N ASP A 54 -13.21 -5.09 16.46
CA ASP A 54 -12.17 -5.03 17.51
C ASP A 54 -12.56 -4.08 18.64
N LEU A 55 -13.07 -2.90 18.31
CA LEU A 55 -13.54 -1.95 19.32
C LEU A 55 -14.71 -2.51 20.12
N ASP A 56 -15.64 -3.13 19.44
CA ASP A 56 -16.81 -3.73 20.08
C ASP A 56 -16.41 -4.84 21.04
N GLN A 57 -15.46 -5.68 20.65
CA GLN A 57 -14.94 -6.76 21.47
C GLN A 57 -14.26 -6.23 22.74
N ASP A 58 -13.41 -5.20 22.61
CA ASP A 58 -12.74 -4.58 23.74
C ASP A 58 -13.73 -3.95 24.72
N LEU A 59 -14.75 -3.26 24.21
CA LEU A 59 -15.79 -2.67 25.06
C LEU A 59 -16.63 -3.73 25.75
N THR A 60 -16.93 -4.83 25.06
CA THR A 60 -17.69 -5.94 25.63
C THR A 60 -16.96 -6.58 26.80
N GLU A 61 -15.63 -6.70 26.73
CA GLU A 61 -14.81 -7.21 27.84
C GLU A 61 -14.93 -6.35 29.11
N ILE A 62 -15.11 -5.03 28.92
CA ILE A 62 -15.21 -4.08 30.03
C ILE A 62 -16.64 -4.02 30.59
N ILE A 63 -17.63 -3.95 29.72
CA ILE A 63 -19.04 -3.70 30.08
C ILE A 63 -19.84 -5.00 30.19
N GLY A 64 -19.49 -6.01 29.41
CA GLY A 64 -20.22 -7.26 29.30
C GLY A 64 -21.43 -7.16 28.36
N GLY A 65 -22.09 -8.29 28.12
CA GLY A 65 -23.27 -8.38 27.27
C GLY A 65 -23.00 -9.19 26.02
N ASP A 66 -24.10 -9.57 25.34
CA ASP A 66 -24.05 -10.40 24.14
C ASP A 66 -24.41 -9.62 22.87
N GLU A 67 -24.93 -8.41 23.00
CA GLU A 67 -25.31 -7.59 21.86
C GLU A 67 -24.19 -6.63 21.48
N PRO A 68 -24.05 -6.31 20.18
CA PRO A 68 -23.06 -5.32 19.74
C PRO A 68 -23.27 -3.97 20.41
N LEU A 69 -22.16 -3.39 20.89
CA LEU A 69 -22.16 -2.06 21.52
C LEU A 69 -21.95 -0.95 20.49
N ILE A 70 -21.32 -1.28 19.37
CA ILE A 70 -21.06 -0.35 18.27
C ILE A 70 -21.50 -1.00 16.96
N GLU A 71 -22.32 -0.29 16.20
CA GLU A 71 -22.70 -0.69 14.87
C GLU A 71 -22.64 0.52 13.93
N LEU A 72 -22.13 0.30 12.72
CA LEU A 72 -22.13 1.29 11.66
C LEU A 72 -22.89 0.75 10.46
N ASP A 73 -23.77 1.57 9.89
CA ASP A 73 -24.43 1.21 8.63
C ASP A 73 -23.42 1.35 7.46
N ALA A 74 -23.83 0.97 6.26
CA ALA A 74 -22.98 1.00 5.09
C ALA A 74 -22.47 2.41 4.78
N THR A 75 -23.31 3.42 4.91
CA THR A 75 -22.96 4.81 4.66
C THR A 75 -21.92 5.31 5.67
N ALA A 76 -22.13 5.05 6.95
CA ALA A 76 -21.18 5.44 8.00
C ALA A 76 -19.83 4.71 7.84
N THR A 77 -19.86 3.44 7.45
CA THR A 77 -18.66 2.66 7.18
C THR A 77 -17.84 3.29 6.05
N GLU A 78 -18.50 3.67 4.96
CA GLU A 78 -17.83 4.34 3.83
C GLU A 78 -17.27 5.71 4.21
N GLU A 79 -18.02 6.47 5.01
CA GLU A 79 -17.56 7.77 5.49
C GLU A 79 -16.31 7.65 6.35
N LEU A 80 -16.29 6.67 7.25
CA LEU A 80 -15.12 6.43 8.10
C LEU A 80 -13.91 5.98 7.27
N ALA A 81 -14.12 5.10 6.29
CA ALA A 81 -13.06 4.67 5.39
C ALA A 81 -12.44 5.86 4.64
N GLU A 82 -13.27 6.79 4.18
CA GLU A 82 -12.80 7.99 3.49
C GLU A 82 -12.03 8.93 4.41
N ILE A 83 -12.48 9.09 5.66
CA ILE A 83 -11.78 9.88 6.66
C ILE A 83 -10.39 9.29 6.95
N VAL A 84 -10.31 7.96 7.12
CA VAL A 84 -9.04 7.27 7.37
C VAL A 84 -8.10 7.43 6.18
N ARG A 85 -8.60 7.24 4.97
CA ARG A 85 -7.81 7.41 3.74
C ARG A 85 -7.24 8.82 3.63
N ARG A 86 -8.08 9.83 3.79
CA ARG A 86 -7.69 11.23 3.71
C ARG A 86 -6.67 11.57 4.78
N PHE A 87 -6.89 11.13 6.00
CA PHE A 87 -5.95 11.35 7.10
C PHE A 87 -4.58 10.77 6.78
N LEU A 88 -4.52 9.52 6.30
CA LEU A 88 -3.25 8.87 5.99
C LEU A 88 -2.53 9.55 4.82
N VAL A 89 -3.26 9.94 3.78
CA VAL A 89 -2.66 10.63 2.62
C VAL A 89 -2.06 11.97 3.04
N GLU A 90 -2.73 12.71 3.91
CA GLU A 90 -2.31 14.06 4.32
C GLU A 90 -1.27 14.07 5.44
N ARG A 91 -1.32 13.08 6.34
CA ARG A 91 -0.58 13.13 7.61
C ARG A 91 0.47 12.04 7.78
N ALA A 92 0.33 10.93 7.09
CA ALA A 92 1.29 9.83 7.22
C ALA A 92 2.55 10.09 6.40
N THR A 93 3.68 9.57 6.87
CA THR A 93 4.91 9.54 6.09
C THR A 93 5.07 8.16 5.46
N PHE A 94 5.65 8.13 4.27
CA PHE A 94 5.82 6.89 3.51
C PHE A 94 7.31 6.65 3.30
N PRO A 95 7.98 5.96 4.23
CA PRO A 95 9.44 5.77 4.15
C PRO A 95 9.89 4.94 2.95
N ARG A 96 8.97 4.22 2.30
CA ARG A 96 9.26 3.47 1.07
C ARG A 96 8.02 3.40 0.19
N HIS A 97 8.26 3.10 -1.09
CA HIS A 97 7.21 2.93 -2.08
C HIS A 97 6.97 1.44 -2.34
N GLY A 98 5.82 1.14 -2.95
CA GLY A 98 5.56 -0.18 -3.49
C GLY A 98 6.21 -0.35 -4.86
N ILE A 99 6.17 -1.55 -5.37
CA ILE A 99 6.66 -1.87 -6.72
C ILE A 99 5.63 -2.73 -7.44
N LYS A 100 5.66 -2.68 -8.77
CA LYS A 100 4.86 -3.53 -9.65
C LYS A 100 5.60 -3.78 -10.95
N ASP A 101 5.10 -4.69 -11.77
CA ASP A 101 5.66 -5.04 -13.08
C ASP A 101 7.15 -5.34 -13.02
N ILE A 102 7.51 -6.27 -12.14
CA ILE A 102 8.89 -6.73 -11.98
C ILE A 102 9.30 -7.50 -13.23
N ARG A 103 10.43 -7.11 -13.84
CA ARG A 103 10.97 -7.75 -15.02
C ARG A 103 12.44 -8.03 -14.85
N ARG A 104 12.88 -9.19 -15.33
CA ARG A 104 14.28 -9.57 -15.27
C ARG A 104 15.08 -8.83 -16.35
N VAL A 105 16.26 -8.35 -15.97
CA VAL A 105 17.21 -7.77 -16.92
C VAL A 105 17.95 -8.92 -17.60
N THR A 106 17.98 -8.91 -18.93
CA THR A 106 18.68 -9.93 -19.74
C THR A 106 19.88 -9.31 -20.45
N THR A 107 20.71 -10.15 -21.06
CA THR A 107 21.86 -9.69 -21.86
C THR A 107 21.41 -8.93 -23.12
N GLU A 108 20.15 -9.10 -23.53
CA GLU A 108 19.58 -8.43 -24.69
C GLU A 108 18.74 -7.21 -24.32
N GLY A 109 18.62 -6.91 -23.01
CA GLY A 109 17.83 -5.81 -22.49
C GLY A 109 16.86 -6.24 -21.43
N VAL A 110 15.73 -5.53 -21.33
CA VAL A 110 14.69 -5.77 -20.33
C VAL A 110 13.56 -6.61 -20.92
N GLU A 111 13.13 -7.62 -20.19
CA GLU A 111 11.98 -8.43 -20.58
C GLU A 111 10.68 -7.62 -20.50
#